data_9683c848d2fc2ca0d028b5ff1001eb94
#
_entry.id   9683c848d2fc2ca0d028b5ff1001eb94
#
_cell.length_a   1.000
_cell.length_b   1.000
_cell.length_c   1.000
_cell.angle_alpha   90.00
_cell.angle_beta   90.00
_cell.angle_gamma   90.00
#
_symmetry.space_group_name_H-M   'P 1'
#
loop_
_entity.id
_entity.type
_entity.pdbx_description
1 polymer ?
#
loop_
_entity_poly.entity_id
_entity_poly.type
_entity_poly.pdbx_seq_one_letter_code
_entity_poly.pdbx_strand_id
1 'polypeptide(L)'
;MSEKWMGCPACGSRIPVISGYSSWCDHCHFNLNPAQEQKKETFLGKAYEALGRKNGEQLLYKLMKSSAQKPSITIQGVIAYFLSALVHLVSLGLAAAAGYLVWMGSDKFFLLFTAALLLGISWVARPKVDRLEKDESVLTREDLPEFFRLVDSITNELGVNKIDGAVLNGEFNASIGRYGWKKRVIIKVGLPLFSILTAEEKKALLAHEIGHVANGDLARGFFIGTALNTLRIWHEIVKPEELHEGQSGGLLKIVSSFILKALSFFPRTYSDLLLYFLYFNKQQAEYFADYTGASIAGTEPAITLLEKIEYGRLYEYSIRKTALSSEKLNLYHCLNDEINHLPKREKSRYRKIAELEKSKVDDTHPPTYFRVKYLQSKKHLQKKADVDMRQFKSIQQELFCFENAIQNAVTEEYWYYHS
;
A
#
# COMPACT_ATOMS: atom_id res chain seq x y z
N MET A 1 14.43 10.40 35.99
CA MET A 1 14.55 11.60 35.14
C MET A 1 13.55 12.62 35.62
N SER A 2 13.98 13.83 35.99
CA SER A 2 13.06 14.92 36.41
C SER A 2 12.24 15.32 35.18
N GLU A 3 10.93 15.15 35.23
CA GLU A 3 10.03 15.64 34.20
C GLU A 3 10.09 17.16 34.13
N LYS A 4 10.64 17.71 33.05
CA LYS A 4 10.57 19.14 32.77
C LYS A 4 9.21 19.45 32.16
N TRP A 5 8.58 20.52 32.59
CA TRP A 5 7.28 20.97 32.11
C TRP A 5 7.41 22.39 31.52
N MET A 6 6.64 22.62 30.44
CA MET A 6 6.51 23.96 29.86
C MET A 6 5.04 24.31 29.64
N GLY A 7 4.73 25.60 29.54
CA GLY A 7 3.40 26.04 29.08
C GLY A 7 3.25 25.85 27.58
N CYS A 8 2.11 25.35 27.14
CA CYS A 8 1.80 25.26 25.73
C CYS A 8 1.72 26.66 25.10
N PRO A 9 2.44 26.95 24.01
CA PRO A 9 2.43 28.30 23.40
C PRO A 9 1.04 28.67 22.83
N ALA A 10 0.20 27.67 22.49
CA ALA A 10 -1.11 27.90 21.88
C ALA A 10 -2.26 28.04 22.89
N CYS A 11 -2.24 27.30 24.02
CA CYS A 11 -3.39 27.25 24.96
C CYS A 11 -2.99 27.39 26.44
N GLY A 12 -1.70 27.54 26.76
CA GLY A 12 -1.21 27.71 28.14
C GLY A 12 -1.18 26.42 28.99
N SER A 13 -1.75 25.30 28.53
CA SER A 13 -1.76 24.03 29.27
C SER A 13 -0.35 23.51 29.52
N ARG A 14 -0.11 22.89 30.69
CA ARG A 14 1.19 22.30 30.99
C ARG A 14 1.46 21.08 30.11
N ILE A 15 2.61 21.05 29.43
CA ILE A 15 3.07 19.95 28.61
C ILE A 15 4.42 19.44 29.08
N PRO A 16 4.63 18.10 29.16
CA PRO A 16 5.91 17.55 29.54
C PRO A 16 6.92 17.69 28.39
N VAL A 17 8.16 17.95 28.72
CA VAL A 17 9.29 18.08 27.79
C VAL A 17 10.19 16.88 27.93
N ILE A 18 10.39 16.15 26.84
CA ILE A 18 11.32 15.03 26.78
C ILE A 18 12.45 15.42 25.84
N SER A 19 13.69 15.35 26.33
CA SER A 19 14.87 15.68 25.53
C SER A 19 14.97 14.79 24.31
N GLY A 20 15.23 15.37 23.14
CA GLY A 20 15.32 14.67 21.86
C GLY A 20 13.98 14.44 21.16
N TYR A 21 12.84 14.83 21.75
CA TYR A 21 11.51 14.65 21.17
C TYR A 21 10.73 15.96 21.10
N SER A 22 9.82 16.05 20.12
CA SER A 22 8.96 17.21 19.95
C SER A 22 8.03 17.40 21.14
N SER A 23 8.01 18.61 21.73
CA SER A 23 7.01 18.96 22.74
C SER A 23 5.67 19.26 22.06
N TRP A 24 4.63 18.55 22.44
CA TRP A 24 3.29 18.68 21.86
C TRP A 24 2.22 18.74 22.95
N CYS A 25 1.04 19.26 22.61
CA CYS A 25 -0.05 19.46 23.54
C CYS A 25 -1.19 18.47 23.36
N ASP A 26 -1.56 17.77 24.42
CA ASP A 26 -2.70 16.84 24.43
C ASP A 26 -4.05 17.57 24.29
N HIS A 27 -4.13 18.82 24.74
CA HIS A 27 -5.38 19.58 24.79
C HIS A 27 -5.72 20.25 23.44
N CYS A 28 -4.78 20.99 22.85
CA CYS A 28 -5.03 21.74 21.61
C CYS A 28 -4.32 21.19 20.38
N HIS A 29 -3.62 20.05 20.52
CA HIS A 29 -2.84 19.38 19.47
C HIS A 29 -1.71 20.23 18.87
N PHE A 30 -1.30 21.30 19.58
CA PHE A 30 -0.14 22.11 19.18
C PHE A 30 1.06 21.19 18.95
N ASN A 31 1.75 21.37 17.84
CA ASN A 31 2.99 20.65 17.46
C ASN A 31 2.90 19.10 17.49
N LEU A 32 1.69 18.57 17.38
CA LEU A 32 1.48 17.10 17.40
C LEU A 32 2.17 16.41 16.21
N ASN A 33 2.10 17.02 15.02
CA ASN A 33 2.72 16.51 13.79
C ASN A 33 3.50 17.64 13.08
N PRO A 34 4.70 18.03 13.58
CA PRO A 34 5.45 19.15 13.02
C PRO A 34 5.95 18.93 11.58
N ALA A 35 6.07 17.67 11.14
CA ALA A 35 6.52 17.33 9.79
C ALA A 35 5.39 17.34 8.75
N GLN A 36 4.16 17.59 9.16
CA GLN A 36 3.05 17.69 8.23
C GLN A 36 3.09 19.07 7.54
N GLU A 37 3.69 19.12 6.34
CA GLU A 37 3.54 20.27 5.48
C GLU A 37 2.06 20.47 5.16
N GLN A 38 1.56 21.71 5.31
CA GLN A 38 0.22 22.09 4.88
C GLN A 38 0.18 22.05 3.34
N LYS A 39 0.00 20.87 2.74
CA LYS A 39 -0.32 20.80 1.31
C LYS A 39 -1.59 21.62 1.10
N LYS A 40 -1.50 22.64 0.21
CA LYS A 40 -2.68 23.40 -0.22
C LYS A 40 -3.66 22.44 -0.85
N GLU A 41 -4.65 22.02 -0.07
CA GLU A 41 -5.70 21.13 -0.55
C GLU A 41 -6.56 21.86 -1.58
N THR A 42 -6.75 21.24 -2.74
CA THR A 42 -7.69 21.72 -3.75
C THR A 42 -9.12 21.54 -3.23
N PHE A 43 -10.06 22.31 -3.77
CA PHE A 43 -11.49 22.17 -3.43
C PHE A 43 -12.00 20.73 -3.63
N LEU A 44 -11.61 20.08 -4.72
CA LEU A 44 -11.92 18.67 -5.00
C LEU A 44 -11.29 17.74 -3.97
N GLY A 45 -10.03 17.94 -3.59
CA GLY A 45 -9.36 17.18 -2.55
C GLY A 45 -10.12 17.21 -1.22
N LYS A 46 -10.59 18.40 -0.80
CA LYS A 46 -11.42 18.55 0.42
C LYS A 46 -12.76 17.81 0.32
N ALA A 47 -13.40 17.84 -0.84
CA ALA A 47 -14.66 17.13 -1.06
C ALA A 47 -14.46 15.61 -1.01
N TYR A 48 -13.40 15.08 -1.64
CA TYR A 48 -13.05 13.66 -1.56
C TYR A 48 -12.70 13.22 -0.14
N GLU A 49 -11.94 14.05 0.60
CA GLU A 49 -11.61 13.77 1.99
C GLU A 49 -12.85 13.72 2.89
N ALA A 50 -13.77 14.67 2.72
CA ALA A 50 -15.03 14.71 3.48
C ALA A 50 -15.92 13.48 3.19
N LEU A 51 -16.01 13.07 1.93
CA LEU A 51 -16.71 11.85 1.51
C LEU A 51 -16.05 10.60 2.07
N GLY A 52 -14.72 10.49 1.96
CA GLY A 52 -13.95 9.36 2.47
C GLY A 52 -14.11 9.19 3.98
N ARG A 53 -14.04 10.29 4.74
CA ARG A 53 -14.25 10.27 6.19
C ARG A 53 -15.66 9.81 6.56
N LYS A 54 -16.70 10.43 5.99
CA LYS A 54 -18.09 10.05 6.26
C LYS A 54 -18.37 8.59 5.93
N ASN A 55 -17.90 8.15 4.79
CA ASN A 55 -18.09 6.77 4.34
C ASN A 55 -17.29 5.78 5.19
N GLY A 56 -16.05 6.11 5.57
CA GLY A 56 -15.21 5.29 6.43
C GLY A 56 -15.81 5.11 7.83
N GLU A 57 -16.31 6.18 8.44
CA GLU A 57 -16.99 6.13 9.75
C GLU A 57 -18.26 5.27 9.69
N GLN A 58 -19.09 5.44 8.65
CA GLN A 58 -20.31 4.64 8.48
C GLN A 58 -20.00 3.15 8.28
N LEU A 59 -18.97 2.86 7.49
CA LEU A 59 -18.51 1.49 7.26
C LEU A 59 -18.02 0.87 8.57
N LEU A 60 -17.14 1.56 9.31
CA LEU A 60 -16.64 1.11 10.60
C LEU A 60 -17.80 0.77 11.55
N TYR A 61 -18.75 1.70 11.72
CA TYR A 61 -19.90 1.49 12.60
C TYR A 61 -20.74 0.28 12.20
N LYS A 62 -20.97 0.07 10.90
CA LYS A 62 -21.67 -1.11 10.38
C LYS A 62 -20.90 -2.40 10.71
N LEU A 63 -19.57 -2.41 10.48
CA LEU A 63 -18.75 -3.59 10.70
C LEU A 63 -18.54 -3.93 12.18
N MET A 64 -18.49 -2.92 13.05
CA MET A 64 -18.43 -3.15 14.50
C MET A 64 -19.68 -3.86 15.04
N LYS A 65 -20.86 -3.57 14.47
CA LYS A 65 -22.14 -4.20 14.86
C LYS A 65 -22.40 -5.56 14.22
N SER A 66 -21.75 -5.85 13.09
CA SER A 66 -21.92 -7.13 12.40
C SER A 66 -20.95 -8.19 12.90
N SER A 67 -21.32 -9.48 12.78
CA SER A 67 -20.34 -10.57 12.81
C SER A 67 -19.35 -10.38 11.66
N ALA A 68 -18.07 -10.73 11.86
CA ALA A 68 -17.07 -10.67 10.79
C ALA A 68 -17.47 -11.68 9.70
N GLN A 69 -17.88 -11.16 8.57
CA GLN A 69 -18.28 -11.93 7.38
C GLN A 69 -17.38 -11.55 6.22
N LYS A 70 -17.14 -12.50 5.34
CA LYS A 70 -16.46 -12.19 4.07
C LYS A 70 -17.18 -11.05 3.37
N PRO A 71 -16.44 -10.06 2.83
CA PRO A 71 -17.03 -8.98 2.06
C PRO A 71 -17.93 -9.52 0.95
N SER A 72 -19.16 -9.07 0.91
CA SER A 72 -20.10 -9.37 -0.18
C SER A 72 -19.83 -8.46 -1.38
N ILE A 73 -20.23 -8.91 -2.57
CA ILE A 73 -20.20 -8.05 -3.75
C ILE A 73 -21.21 -6.91 -3.53
N THR A 74 -20.70 -5.68 -3.57
CA THR A 74 -21.51 -4.47 -3.43
C THR A 74 -21.91 -3.94 -4.82
N ILE A 75 -22.96 -3.12 -4.88
CA ILE A 75 -23.35 -2.44 -6.13
C ILE A 75 -22.17 -1.61 -6.67
N GLN A 76 -21.45 -0.93 -5.78
CA GLN A 76 -20.23 -0.18 -6.15
C GLN A 76 -19.17 -1.09 -6.78
N GLY A 77 -18.98 -2.30 -6.24
CA GLY A 77 -18.09 -3.30 -6.83
C GLY A 77 -18.53 -3.73 -8.23
N VAL A 78 -19.82 -3.95 -8.44
CA VAL A 78 -20.36 -4.29 -9.78
C VAL A 78 -20.10 -3.15 -10.76
N ILE A 79 -20.32 -1.89 -10.36
CA ILE A 79 -20.01 -0.72 -11.19
C ILE A 79 -18.50 -0.67 -11.51
N ALA A 80 -17.63 -0.92 -10.53
CA ALA A 80 -16.18 -0.94 -10.75
C ALA A 80 -15.76 -2.03 -11.77
N TYR A 81 -16.36 -3.22 -11.70
CA TYR A 81 -16.15 -4.28 -12.70
C TYR A 81 -16.61 -3.86 -14.09
N PHE A 82 -17.79 -3.25 -14.19
CA PHE A 82 -18.33 -2.76 -15.46
C PHE A 82 -17.43 -1.69 -16.08
N LEU A 83 -17.02 -0.70 -15.30
CA LEU A 83 -16.09 0.34 -15.74
C LEU A 83 -14.73 -0.25 -16.17
N SER A 84 -14.21 -1.23 -15.43
CA SER A 84 -12.98 -1.93 -15.83
C SER A 84 -13.14 -2.70 -17.14
N ALA A 85 -14.28 -3.32 -17.34
CA ALA A 85 -14.60 -4.01 -18.60
C ALA A 85 -14.62 -3.03 -19.79
N LEU A 86 -15.15 -1.83 -19.62
CA LEU A 86 -15.12 -0.79 -20.67
C LEU A 86 -13.69 -0.43 -21.07
N VAL A 87 -12.76 -0.31 -20.11
CA VAL A 87 -11.34 -0.06 -20.41
C VAL A 87 -10.76 -1.21 -21.27
N HIS A 88 -11.04 -2.46 -20.90
CA HIS A 88 -10.56 -3.61 -21.64
C HIS A 88 -11.21 -3.75 -23.04
N LEU A 89 -12.47 -3.36 -23.16
CA LEU A 89 -13.18 -3.36 -24.43
C LEU A 89 -12.60 -2.39 -25.46
N VAL A 90 -11.92 -1.31 -25.02
CA VAL A 90 -11.25 -0.39 -25.94
C VAL A 90 -10.19 -1.12 -26.78
N SER A 91 -9.29 -1.89 -26.15
CA SER A 91 -8.24 -2.61 -26.88
C SER A 91 -8.82 -3.72 -27.77
N LEU A 92 -9.83 -4.45 -27.28
CA LEU A 92 -10.52 -5.48 -28.04
C LEU A 92 -11.29 -4.89 -29.24
N GLY A 93 -11.97 -3.76 -29.04
CA GLY A 93 -12.69 -3.07 -30.08
C GLY A 93 -11.78 -2.55 -31.20
N LEU A 94 -10.62 -1.99 -30.83
CA LEU A 94 -9.60 -1.56 -31.80
C LEU A 94 -9.05 -2.74 -32.60
N ALA A 95 -8.77 -3.88 -31.95
CA ALA A 95 -8.34 -5.10 -32.63
C ALA A 95 -9.41 -5.65 -33.57
N ALA A 96 -10.67 -5.68 -33.14
CA ALA A 96 -11.79 -6.12 -33.94
C ALA A 96 -12.03 -5.20 -35.17
N ALA A 97 -11.94 -3.87 -34.97
CA ALA A 97 -12.03 -2.92 -36.06
C ALA A 97 -10.90 -3.09 -37.08
N ALA A 98 -9.68 -3.33 -36.61
CA ALA A 98 -8.55 -3.63 -37.49
C ALA A 98 -8.78 -4.91 -38.30
N GLY A 99 -9.24 -5.98 -37.64
CA GLY A 99 -9.59 -7.25 -38.32
C GLY A 99 -10.68 -7.06 -39.37
N TYR A 100 -11.69 -6.25 -39.06
CA TYR A 100 -12.76 -5.91 -40.00
C TYR A 100 -12.26 -5.17 -41.23
N LEU A 101 -11.33 -4.17 -41.04
CA LEU A 101 -10.74 -3.45 -42.17
C LEU A 101 -9.89 -4.35 -43.06
N VAL A 102 -9.14 -5.28 -42.50
CA VAL A 102 -8.41 -6.31 -43.29
C VAL A 102 -9.36 -7.18 -44.09
N TRP A 103 -10.47 -7.60 -43.48
CA TRP A 103 -11.49 -8.42 -44.18
C TRP A 103 -12.17 -7.67 -45.32
N MET A 104 -12.47 -6.36 -45.14
CA MET A 104 -13.12 -5.52 -46.14
C MET A 104 -12.25 -5.17 -47.35
N GLY A 105 -10.95 -5.12 -47.19
CA GLY A 105 -10.08 -4.57 -48.25
C GLY A 105 -8.63 -5.01 -48.10
N SER A 106 -8.42 -6.35 -48.14
CA SER A 106 -7.08 -6.95 -48.12
C SER A 106 -6.21 -6.53 -49.33
N ASP A 107 -6.79 -6.01 -50.37
CA ASP A 107 -6.18 -5.47 -51.58
C ASP A 107 -5.94 -3.96 -51.57
N LYS A 108 -6.46 -3.26 -50.57
CA LYS A 108 -6.42 -1.78 -50.49
C LYS A 108 -5.37 -1.33 -49.44
N PHE A 109 -4.25 -0.79 -49.93
CA PHE A 109 -3.15 -0.31 -49.11
C PHE A 109 -3.60 0.60 -47.93
N PHE A 110 -4.51 1.55 -48.17
CA PHE A 110 -4.99 2.46 -47.13
C PHE A 110 -5.72 1.76 -45.99
N LEU A 111 -6.55 0.75 -46.30
CA LEU A 111 -7.24 -0.03 -45.28
C LEU A 111 -6.28 -0.90 -44.47
N LEU A 112 -5.30 -1.52 -45.12
CA LEU A 112 -4.24 -2.29 -44.45
C LEU A 112 -3.39 -1.41 -43.55
N PHE A 113 -3.01 -0.20 -44.04
CA PHE A 113 -2.26 0.77 -43.22
C PHE A 113 -3.06 1.20 -41.98
N THR A 114 -4.35 1.54 -42.16
CA THR A 114 -5.24 1.91 -41.04
C THR A 114 -5.42 0.76 -40.06
N ALA A 115 -5.58 -0.47 -40.55
CA ALA A 115 -5.66 -1.67 -39.71
C ALA A 115 -4.38 -1.89 -38.89
N ALA A 116 -3.21 -1.72 -39.52
CA ALA A 116 -1.93 -1.82 -38.82
C ALA A 116 -1.79 -0.74 -37.71
N LEU A 117 -2.22 0.50 -37.98
CA LEU A 117 -2.24 1.57 -36.98
C LEU A 117 -3.16 1.23 -35.80
N LEU A 118 -4.38 0.75 -36.07
CA LEU A 118 -5.34 0.34 -35.03
C LEU A 118 -4.81 -0.85 -34.20
N LEU A 119 -4.13 -1.83 -34.83
CA LEU A 119 -3.46 -2.92 -34.11
C LEU A 119 -2.33 -2.40 -33.22
N GLY A 120 -1.54 -1.45 -33.70
CA GLY A 120 -0.50 -0.79 -32.90
C GLY A 120 -1.09 -0.11 -31.67
N ILE A 121 -2.16 0.67 -31.84
CA ILE A 121 -2.86 1.34 -30.72
C ILE A 121 -3.48 0.29 -29.78
N SER A 122 -4.14 -0.75 -30.31
CA SER A 122 -4.68 -1.85 -29.50
C SER A 122 -3.60 -2.56 -28.67
N TRP A 123 -2.43 -2.79 -29.27
CA TRP A 123 -1.30 -3.39 -28.57
C TRP A 123 -0.77 -2.53 -27.40
N VAL A 124 -0.72 -1.24 -27.59
CA VAL A 124 -0.37 -0.26 -26.52
C VAL A 124 -1.45 -0.24 -25.44
N ALA A 125 -2.73 -0.25 -25.86
CA ALA A 125 -3.89 -0.17 -24.97
C ALA A 125 -4.26 -1.50 -24.29
N ARG A 126 -3.54 -2.61 -24.59
CA ARG A 126 -3.87 -3.92 -24.01
C ARG A 126 -3.73 -3.95 -22.49
N PRO A 127 -4.50 -4.81 -21.79
CA PRO A 127 -4.35 -4.99 -20.35
C PRO A 127 -2.91 -5.31 -19.96
N LYS A 128 -2.40 -4.60 -18.96
CA LYS A 128 -1.04 -4.78 -18.45
C LYS A 128 -1.10 -5.55 -17.13
N VAL A 129 -0.46 -6.70 -17.14
CA VAL A 129 -0.30 -7.55 -15.95
C VAL A 129 0.88 -7.05 -15.13
N ASP A 130 0.71 -6.97 -13.82
CA ASP A 130 1.79 -6.61 -12.91
C ASP A 130 2.90 -7.64 -12.99
N ARG A 131 4.13 -7.15 -13.05
CA ARG A 131 5.35 -7.95 -13.06
C ARG A 131 6.16 -7.60 -11.84
N LEU A 132 6.91 -8.55 -11.36
CA LEU A 132 7.96 -8.28 -10.40
C LEU A 132 9.01 -7.36 -11.03
N GLU A 133 9.62 -6.53 -10.24
CA GLU A 133 10.74 -5.71 -10.67
C GLU A 133 11.93 -6.61 -11.06
N LYS A 134 12.84 -6.11 -11.90
CA LYS A 134 13.92 -6.94 -12.45
C LYS A 134 14.93 -7.38 -11.40
N ASP A 135 15.06 -6.62 -10.34
CA ASP A 135 15.94 -6.83 -9.20
C ASP A 135 15.29 -7.65 -8.08
N GLU A 136 13.96 -7.85 -8.14
CA GLU A 136 13.24 -8.68 -7.16
C GLU A 136 13.48 -10.16 -7.39
N SER A 137 14.20 -10.80 -6.49
CA SER A 137 14.42 -12.25 -6.46
C SER A 137 13.28 -12.96 -5.73
N VAL A 138 12.66 -13.92 -6.41
CA VAL A 138 11.60 -14.75 -5.81
C VAL A 138 12.25 -15.92 -5.09
N LEU A 139 12.13 -15.92 -3.78
CA LEU A 139 12.60 -16.99 -2.90
C LEU A 139 11.55 -18.10 -2.79
N THR A 140 12.02 -19.32 -2.74
CA THR A 140 11.21 -20.53 -2.71
C THR A 140 11.26 -21.21 -1.33
N ARG A 141 10.57 -22.34 -1.20
CA ARG A 141 10.63 -23.17 0.02
C ARG A 141 12.00 -23.80 0.29
N GLU A 142 12.84 -23.89 -0.74
CA GLU A 142 14.22 -24.39 -0.60
C GLU A 142 15.11 -23.29 -0.01
N ASP A 143 14.84 -22.02 -0.33
CA ASP A 143 15.60 -20.88 0.15
C ASP A 143 15.20 -20.48 1.58
N LEU A 144 13.91 -20.60 1.94
CA LEU A 144 13.33 -20.17 3.22
C LEU A 144 12.41 -21.25 3.82
N PRO A 145 12.94 -22.44 4.19
CA PRO A 145 12.11 -23.58 4.64
C PRO A 145 11.28 -23.29 5.89
N GLU A 146 11.83 -22.63 6.90
CA GLU A 146 11.12 -22.34 8.15
C GLU A 146 10.07 -21.23 7.99
N PHE A 147 10.40 -20.19 7.21
CA PHE A 147 9.45 -19.15 6.86
C PHE A 147 8.25 -19.72 6.10
N PHE A 148 8.48 -20.56 5.09
CA PHE A 148 7.39 -21.17 4.34
C PHE A 148 6.62 -22.22 5.14
N ARG A 149 7.23 -22.88 6.11
CA ARG A 149 6.49 -23.76 7.05
C ARG A 149 5.44 -22.97 7.84
N LEU A 150 5.79 -21.76 8.30
CA LEU A 150 4.84 -20.85 8.94
C LEU A 150 3.75 -20.38 7.97
N VAL A 151 4.13 -19.90 6.79
CA VAL A 151 3.19 -19.49 5.74
C VAL A 151 2.24 -20.61 5.36
N ASP A 152 2.76 -21.83 5.14
CA ASP A 152 1.94 -23.00 4.78
C ASP A 152 0.99 -23.41 5.92
N SER A 153 1.42 -23.26 7.19
CA SER A 153 0.52 -23.52 8.33
C SER A 153 -0.68 -22.56 8.34
N ILE A 154 -0.43 -21.27 8.07
CA ILE A 154 -1.48 -20.24 8.01
C ILE A 154 -2.39 -20.49 6.78
N THR A 155 -1.83 -20.79 5.61
CA THR A 155 -2.63 -21.08 4.41
C THR A 155 -3.54 -22.30 4.59
N ASN A 156 -3.03 -23.36 5.23
CA ASN A 156 -3.81 -24.55 5.56
C ASN A 156 -4.95 -24.23 6.53
N GLU A 157 -4.67 -23.42 7.57
CA GLU A 157 -5.66 -23.01 8.56
C GLU A 157 -6.78 -22.16 7.95
N LEU A 158 -6.44 -21.31 6.97
CA LEU A 158 -7.40 -20.48 6.25
C LEU A 158 -8.05 -21.18 5.05
N GLY A 159 -7.64 -22.40 4.73
CA GLY A 159 -8.18 -23.18 3.61
C GLY A 159 -7.90 -22.57 2.25
N VAL A 160 -6.73 -21.95 2.06
CA VAL A 160 -6.31 -21.34 0.81
C VAL A 160 -5.17 -22.10 0.15
N ASN A 161 -4.98 -21.89 -1.15
CA ASN A 161 -3.89 -22.49 -1.89
C ASN A 161 -2.54 -21.97 -1.37
N LYS A 162 -1.50 -22.79 -1.55
CA LYS A 162 -0.12 -22.43 -1.18
C LYS A 162 0.35 -21.16 -1.92
N ILE A 163 1.12 -20.34 -1.23
CA ILE A 163 1.81 -19.18 -1.79
C ILE A 163 2.97 -19.67 -2.66
N ASP A 164 3.13 -19.11 -3.86
CA ASP A 164 4.11 -19.60 -4.85
C ASP A 164 5.55 -19.18 -4.56
N GLY A 165 5.75 -18.07 -3.83
CA GLY A 165 7.08 -17.56 -3.49
C GLY A 165 7.01 -16.37 -2.55
N ALA A 166 8.16 -15.94 -2.07
CA ALA A 166 8.34 -14.75 -1.26
C ALA A 166 9.39 -13.81 -1.89
N VAL A 167 9.22 -12.51 -1.69
CA VAL A 167 10.22 -11.48 -2.00
C VAL A 167 10.53 -10.77 -0.69
N LEU A 168 11.82 -10.63 -0.38
CA LEU A 168 12.31 -9.84 0.74
C LEU A 168 12.84 -8.52 0.23
N ASN A 169 12.39 -7.41 0.81
CA ASN A 169 12.80 -6.07 0.40
C ASN A 169 13.03 -5.13 1.58
N GLY A 170 13.41 -3.88 1.28
CA GLY A 170 13.65 -2.83 2.26
C GLY A 170 12.42 -1.98 2.61
N GLU A 171 11.24 -2.30 2.14
CA GLU A 171 10.04 -1.54 2.48
C GLU A 171 9.66 -1.71 3.96
N PHE A 172 9.05 -0.68 4.54
CA PHE A 172 8.47 -0.77 5.88
C PHE A 172 7.01 -1.23 5.81
N ASN A 173 6.79 -2.33 5.08
CA ASN A 173 5.46 -2.87 4.78
C ASN A 173 5.53 -4.38 4.49
N ALA A 174 4.35 -5.00 4.33
CA ALA A 174 4.19 -6.30 3.69
C ALA A 174 3.03 -6.22 2.69
N SER A 175 3.03 -7.10 1.70
CA SER A 175 1.95 -7.18 0.72
C SER A 175 1.89 -8.55 0.07
N ILE A 176 0.75 -8.90 -0.49
CA ILE A 176 0.57 -10.12 -1.27
C ILE A 176 -0.09 -9.80 -2.59
N GLY A 177 0.41 -10.36 -3.68
CA GLY A 177 -0.07 -10.04 -5.02
C GLY A 177 -0.01 -11.19 -5.99
N ARG A 178 -0.66 -11.01 -7.16
CA ARG A 178 -0.56 -11.93 -8.30
C ARG A 178 0.29 -11.31 -9.39
N TYR A 179 1.35 -12.01 -9.78
CA TYR A 179 2.35 -11.51 -10.71
C TYR A 179 2.49 -12.40 -11.94
N GLY A 180 2.69 -11.73 -13.08
CA GLY A 180 2.94 -12.35 -14.38
C GLY A 180 1.73 -13.10 -14.95
N TRP A 181 1.91 -13.59 -16.17
CA TRP A 181 0.85 -14.33 -16.89
C TRP A 181 0.44 -15.63 -16.22
N LYS A 182 1.36 -16.26 -15.47
CA LYS A 182 1.07 -17.48 -14.68
C LYS A 182 0.32 -17.17 -13.39
N LYS A 183 0.04 -15.90 -13.10
CA LYS A 183 -0.72 -15.43 -11.92
C LYS A 183 -0.16 -16.00 -10.60
N ARG A 184 1.17 -16.09 -10.49
CA ARG A 184 1.83 -16.57 -9.26
C ARG A 184 1.48 -15.68 -8.08
N VAL A 185 1.12 -16.27 -6.96
CA VAL A 185 0.84 -15.58 -5.70
C VAL A 185 2.15 -15.43 -4.95
N ILE A 186 2.61 -14.20 -4.82
CA ILE A 186 3.88 -13.85 -4.17
C ILE A 186 3.59 -12.97 -2.96
N ILE A 187 4.17 -13.33 -1.82
CA ILE A 187 4.17 -12.50 -0.62
C ILE A 187 5.45 -11.67 -0.59
N LYS A 188 5.32 -10.35 -0.46
CA LYS A 188 6.44 -9.44 -0.27
C LYS A 188 6.52 -9.09 1.21
N VAL A 189 7.69 -9.20 1.79
CA VAL A 189 7.94 -8.93 3.20
C VAL A 189 9.09 -7.93 3.32
N GLY A 190 8.78 -6.75 3.83
CA GLY A 190 9.78 -5.76 4.18
C GLY A 190 10.51 -6.16 5.47
N LEU A 191 11.77 -6.52 5.34
CA LEU A 191 12.57 -6.96 6.49
C LEU A 191 12.65 -5.92 7.62
N PRO A 192 12.71 -4.59 7.36
CA PRO A 192 12.73 -3.60 8.43
C PRO A 192 11.49 -3.66 9.33
N LEU A 193 10.29 -3.74 8.75
CA LEU A 193 9.07 -3.94 9.53
C LEU A 193 9.10 -5.28 10.25
N PHE A 194 9.42 -6.36 9.53
CA PHE A 194 9.40 -7.72 10.07
C PHE A 194 10.38 -7.90 11.23
N SER A 195 11.52 -7.20 11.22
CA SER A 195 12.55 -7.28 12.27
C SER A 195 12.10 -6.76 13.63
N ILE A 196 11.22 -5.76 13.67
CA ILE A 196 10.74 -5.12 14.91
C ILE A 196 9.51 -5.81 15.53
N LEU A 197 8.94 -6.78 14.81
CA LEU A 197 7.73 -7.49 15.25
C LEU A 197 8.07 -8.66 16.17
N THR A 198 7.21 -8.87 17.19
CA THR A 198 7.23 -10.11 17.98
C THR A 198 6.79 -11.31 17.13
N ALA A 199 6.97 -12.50 17.63
CA ALA A 199 6.56 -13.71 16.93
C ALA A 199 5.05 -13.75 16.63
N GLU A 200 4.22 -13.30 17.58
CA GLU A 200 2.78 -13.20 17.43
C GLU A 200 2.39 -12.11 16.42
N GLU A 201 3.05 -10.97 16.45
CA GLU A 201 2.82 -9.86 15.47
C GLU A 201 3.23 -10.29 14.06
N LYS A 202 4.35 -11.02 13.88
CA LYS A 202 4.76 -11.61 12.59
C LYS A 202 3.69 -12.57 12.07
N LYS A 203 3.15 -13.43 12.95
CA LYS A 203 2.04 -14.33 12.60
C LYS A 203 0.79 -13.56 12.23
N ALA A 204 0.46 -12.45 12.93
CA ALA A 204 -0.65 -11.56 12.62
C ALA A 204 -0.49 -10.92 11.25
N LEU A 205 0.71 -10.40 10.93
CA LEU A 205 1.03 -9.77 9.64
C LEU A 205 0.85 -10.76 8.48
N LEU A 206 1.48 -11.93 8.58
CA LEU A 206 1.35 -12.96 7.53
C LEU A 206 -0.09 -13.44 7.38
N ALA A 207 -0.83 -13.61 8.49
CA ALA A 207 -2.23 -13.99 8.43
C ALA A 207 -3.14 -12.88 7.86
N HIS A 208 -2.82 -11.62 8.07
CA HIS A 208 -3.47 -10.49 7.41
C HIS A 208 -3.28 -10.56 5.89
N GLU A 209 -2.05 -10.68 5.41
CA GLU A 209 -1.75 -10.78 3.98
C GLU A 209 -2.41 -12.00 3.32
N ILE A 210 -2.32 -13.16 3.96
CA ILE A 210 -2.96 -14.39 3.47
C ILE A 210 -4.50 -14.27 3.55
N GLY A 211 -5.01 -13.45 4.46
CA GLY A 211 -6.42 -13.09 4.57
C GLY A 211 -6.99 -12.49 3.28
N HIS A 212 -6.21 -11.68 2.56
CA HIS A 212 -6.59 -11.17 1.24
C HIS A 212 -6.75 -12.29 0.20
N VAL A 213 -5.92 -13.33 0.27
CA VAL A 213 -6.07 -14.53 -0.58
C VAL A 213 -7.37 -15.26 -0.22
N ALA A 214 -7.61 -15.48 1.08
CA ALA A 214 -8.80 -16.17 1.59
C ALA A 214 -10.10 -15.43 1.25
N ASN A 215 -10.05 -14.11 1.21
CA ASN A 215 -11.16 -13.27 0.79
C ASN A 215 -11.40 -13.28 -0.73
N GLY A 216 -10.41 -13.68 -1.52
CA GLY A 216 -10.43 -13.63 -2.99
C GLY A 216 -10.11 -12.24 -3.56
N ASP A 217 -9.51 -11.34 -2.77
CA ASP A 217 -9.15 -9.98 -3.18
C ASP A 217 -8.20 -9.98 -4.37
N LEU A 218 -7.23 -10.89 -4.38
CA LEU A 218 -6.26 -11.03 -5.46
C LEU A 218 -6.91 -11.37 -6.82
N ALA A 219 -8.01 -12.12 -6.81
CA ALA A 219 -8.73 -12.44 -8.05
C ALA A 219 -9.57 -11.25 -8.53
N ARG A 220 -10.28 -10.61 -7.59
CA ARG A 220 -11.08 -9.42 -7.85
C ARG A 220 -10.20 -8.23 -8.23
N GLY A 221 -9.13 -8.02 -7.48
CA GLY A 221 -8.19 -6.93 -7.72
C GLY A 221 -7.42 -7.05 -9.03
N PHE A 222 -7.15 -8.26 -9.51
CA PHE A 222 -6.41 -8.47 -10.75
C PHE A 222 -7.11 -7.84 -11.98
N PHE A 223 -8.41 -8.08 -12.17
CA PHE A 223 -9.16 -7.55 -13.31
C PHE A 223 -9.24 -6.01 -13.27
N ILE A 224 -9.52 -5.45 -12.11
CA ILE A 224 -9.64 -4.01 -11.93
C ILE A 224 -8.25 -3.34 -11.90
N GLY A 225 -7.28 -3.98 -11.28
CA GLY A 225 -5.89 -3.52 -11.26
C GLY A 225 -5.28 -3.42 -12.66
N THR A 226 -5.56 -4.40 -13.54
CA THR A 226 -5.11 -4.31 -14.94
C THR A 226 -5.76 -3.15 -15.69
N ALA A 227 -7.02 -2.79 -15.40
CA ALA A 227 -7.67 -1.61 -15.97
C ALA A 227 -7.03 -0.30 -15.46
N LEU A 228 -6.80 -0.19 -14.14
CA LEU A 228 -6.11 0.98 -13.54
C LEU A 228 -4.69 1.14 -14.10
N ASN A 229 -3.94 0.04 -14.20
CA ASN A 229 -2.59 0.07 -14.77
C ASN A 229 -2.61 0.48 -16.26
N THR A 230 -3.60 0.02 -17.01
CA THR A 230 -3.81 0.45 -18.42
C THR A 230 -4.11 1.95 -18.50
N LEU A 231 -5.00 2.46 -17.67
CA LEU A 231 -5.33 3.90 -17.62
C LEU A 231 -4.11 4.74 -17.21
N ARG A 232 -3.29 4.27 -16.26
CA ARG A 232 -2.04 4.93 -15.87
C ARG A 232 -1.09 5.05 -17.07
N ILE A 233 -0.91 3.97 -17.83
CA ILE A 233 -0.06 3.98 -19.02
C ILE A 233 -0.62 4.92 -20.09
N TRP A 234 -1.95 4.92 -20.31
CA TRP A 234 -2.56 5.90 -21.24
C TRP A 234 -2.29 7.34 -20.78
N HIS A 235 -2.41 7.61 -19.47
CA HIS A 235 -2.09 8.92 -18.93
C HIS A 235 -0.63 9.32 -19.19
N GLU A 236 0.33 8.44 -18.92
CA GLU A 236 1.76 8.71 -19.15
C GLU A 236 2.08 8.94 -20.65
N ILE A 237 1.42 8.21 -21.56
CA ILE A 237 1.61 8.41 -23.01
C ILE A 237 1.11 9.77 -23.49
N VAL A 238 -0.02 10.25 -22.94
CA VAL A 238 -0.65 11.52 -23.38
C VAL A 238 -0.30 12.69 -22.47
N LYS A 239 0.44 12.48 -21.38
CA LYS A 239 0.91 13.55 -20.50
C LYS A 239 1.86 14.45 -21.26
N PRO A 240 1.61 15.78 -21.33
CA PRO A 240 2.55 16.71 -21.96
C PRO A 240 3.85 16.74 -21.16
N GLU A 241 4.99 16.81 -21.88
CA GLU A 241 6.27 17.10 -21.24
C GLU A 241 6.19 18.47 -20.54
N GLU A 242 6.67 18.53 -19.29
CA GLU A 242 6.76 19.79 -18.58
C GLU A 242 7.74 20.70 -19.33
N LEU A 243 7.21 21.84 -19.83
CA LEU A 243 8.03 22.87 -20.44
C LEU A 243 8.93 23.45 -19.34
N HIS A 244 10.23 23.17 -19.42
CA HIS A 244 11.18 23.86 -18.58
C HIS A 244 11.12 25.37 -18.85
N GLU A 245 11.09 26.16 -17.79
CA GLU A 245 11.13 27.62 -17.86
C GLU A 245 12.35 28.04 -18.70
N GLY A 246 12.09 28.68 -19.87
CA GLY A 246 13.13 29.14 -20.80
C GLY A 246 13.05 28.60 -22.24
N GLN A 247 12.26 27.56 -22.52
CA GLN A 247 12.03 27.14 -23.91
C GLN A 247 10.81 27.86 -24.53
N SER A 248 11.09 28.79 -25.40
CA SER A 248 10.08 29.44 -26.28
C SER A 248 9.51 28.39 -27.24
N GLY A 249 8.37 27.79 -26.87
CA GLY A 249 7.65 26.89 -27.77
C GLY A 249 6.84 27.68 -28.78
N GLY A 250 7.04 27.43 -30.08
CA GLY A 250 6.18 27.99 -31.14
C GLY A 250 4.70 27.60 -30.93
N LEU A 251 3.79 28.32 -31.60
CA LEU A 251 2.34 28.16 -31.48
C LEU A 251 1.87 26.71 -31.56
N LEU A 252 2.48 25.89 -32.42
CA LEU A 252 2.20 24.44 -32.55
C LEU A 252 2.48 23.68 -31.26
N LYS A 253 3.57 24.01 -30.54
CA LYS A 253 3.93 23.34 -29.25
C LYS A 253 2.93 23.72 -28.14
N ILE A 254 2.43 24.95 -28.14
CA ILE A 254 1.40 25.41 -27.18
C ILE A 254 0.08 24.66 -27.44
N VAL A 255 -0.36 24.62 -28.71
CA VAL A 255 -1.62 23.96 -29.11
C VAL A 255 -1.54 22.44 -28.82
N SER A 256 -0.44 21.78 -29.20
CA SER A 256 -0.27 20.34 -28.94
C SER A 256 -0.24 20.04 -27.45
N SER A 257 0.43 20.85 -26.63
CA SER A 257 0.45 20.71 -25.17
C SER A 257 -0.94 20.87 -24.57
N PHE A 258 -1.75 21.82 -25.06
CA PHE A 258 -3.12 21.96 -24.59
C PHE A 258 -4.00 20.75 -24.95
N ILE A 259 -3.88 20.24 -26.18
CA ILE A 259 -4.61 19.03 -26.63
C ILE A 259 -4.18 17.82 -25.78
N LEU A 260 -2.88 17.61 -25.59
CA LEU A 260 -2.38 16.50 -24.76
C LEU A 260 -2.84 16.62 -23.31
N LYS A 261 -2.86 17.83 -22.75
CA LYS A 261 -3.38 18.07 -21.39
C LYS A 261 -4.87 17.74 -21.29
N ALA A 262 -5.66 18.11 -22.28
CA ALA A 262 -7.08 17.74 -22.33
C ALA A 262 -7.28 16.22 -22.47
N LEU A 263 -6.48 15.57 -23.33
CA LEU A 263 -6.53 14.11 -23.51
C LEU A 263 -6.06 13.36 -22.24
N SER A 264 -5.07 13.87 -21.52
CA SER A 264 -4.56 13.25 -20.28
C SER A 264 -5.55 13.33 -19.12
N PHE A 265 -6.48 14.28 -19.19
CA PHE A 265 -7.53 14.43 -18.17
C PHE A 265 -8.47 13.21 -18.12
N PHE A 266 -8.79 12.62 -19.27
CA PHE A 266 -9.71 11.47 -19.35
C PHE A 266 -9.21 10.24 -18.57
N PRO A 267 -8.03 9.65 -18.84
CA PRO A 267 -7.58 8.46 -18.12
C PRO A 267 -7.37 8.73 -16.63
N ARG A 268 -6.96 9.93 -16.25
CA ARG A 268 -6.82 10.33 -14.85
C ARG A 268 -8.17 10.35 -14.14
N THR A 269 -9.14 11.10 -14.68
CA THR A 269 -10.48 11.22 -14.08
C THR A 269 -11.19 9.87 -14.03
N TYR A 270 -11.00 9.04 -15.07
CA TYR A 270 -11.57 7.70 -15.10
C TYR A 270 -10.94 6.79 -14.04
N SER A 271 -9.63 6.90 -13.81
CA SER A 271 -8.95 6.20 -12.71
C SER A 271 -9.49 6.62 -11.35
N ASP A 272 -9.67 7.94 -11.13
CA ASP A 272 -10.21 8.47 -9.88
C ASP A 272 -11.65 7.94 -9.63
N LEU A 273 -12.48 7.91 -10.68
CA LEU A 273 -13.83 7.36 -10.61
C LEU A 273 -13.82 5.86 -10.26
N LEU A 274 -12.93 5.10 -10.88
CA LEU A 274 -12.79 3.67 -10.63
C LEU A 274 -12.32 3.41 -9.20
N LEU A 275 -11.34 4.18 -8.70
CA LEU A 275 -10.87 4.12 -7.31
C LEU A 275 -11.99 4.47 -6.32
N TYR A 276 -12.82 5.46 -6.63
CA TYR A 276 -13.98 5.81 -5.80
C TYR A 276 -14.94 4.63 -5.61
N PHE A 277 -15.30 3.93 -6.69
CA PHE A 277 -16.18 2.76 -6.59
C PHE A 277 -15.52 1.56 -5.90
N LEU A 278 -14.19 1.48 -5.95
CA LEU A 278 -13.44 0.43 -5.25
C LEU A 278 -13.29 0.69 -3.75
N TYR A 279 -13.35 1.94 -3.34
CA TYR A 279 -13.06 2.36 -1.97
C TYR A 279 -13.72 1.47 -0.92
N PHE A 280 -15.03 1.31 -0.98
CA PHE A 280 -15.77 0.50 -0.01
C PHE A 280 -15.34 -0.96 0.04
N ASN A 281 -15.13 -1.55 -1.12
CA ASN A 281 -14.75 -2.96 -1.22
C ASN A 281 -13.33 -3.17 -0.68
N LYS A 282 -12.40 -2.27 -0.98
CA LYS A 282 -11.04 -2.30 -0.44
C LYS A 282 -11.06 -2.14 1.08
N GLN A 283 -11.76 -1.15 1.59
CA GLN A 283 -11.85 -0.92 3.04
C GLN A 283 -12.47 -2.13 3.78
N GLN A 284 -13.52 -2.76 3.23
CA GLN A 284 -14.08 -3.99 3.81
C GLN A 284 -13.09 -5.16 3.78
N ALA A 285 -12.31 -5.28 2.71
CA ALA A 285 -11.28 -6.31 2.58
C ALA A 285 -10.20 -6.16 3.66
N GLU A 286 -9.78 -4.92 3.95
CA GLU A 286 -8.82 -4.61 5.01
C GLU A 286 -9.34 -5.03 6.40
N TYR A 287 -10.57 -4.65 6.75
CA TYR A 287 -11.16 -5.06 8.02
C TYR A 287 -11.30 -6.59 8.13
N PHE A 288 -11.59 -7.25 7.02
CA PHE A 288 -11.63 -8.71 7.00
C PHE A 288 -10.25 -9.34 7.17
N ALA A 289 -9.22 -8.77 6.53
CA ALA A 289 -7.83 -9.20 6.69
C ALA A 289 -7.34 -8.97 8.14
N ASP A 290 -7.69 -7.83 8.75
CA ASP A 290 -7.42 -7.56 10.16
C ASP A 290 -8.08 -8.59 11.08
N TYR A 291 -9.34 -8.90 10.83
CA TYR A 291 -10.06 -9.93 11.57
C TYR A 291 -9.39 -11.31 11.40
N THR A 292 -8.94 -11.62 10.20
CA THR A 292 -8.22 -12.88 9.90
C THR A 292 -6.91 -12.94 10.67
N GLY A 293 -6.10 -11.87 10.63
CA GLY A 293 -4.88 -11.75 11.44
C GLY A 293 -5.13 -11.95 12.92
N ALA A 294 -6.15 -11.25 13.46
CA ALA A 294 -6.54 -11.37 14.87
C ALA A 294 -7.11 -12.77 15.22
N SER A 295 -7.82 -13.43 14.31
CA SER A 295 -8.35 -14.79 14.55
C SER A 295 -7.27 -15.86 14.63
N ILE A 296 -6.12 -15.64 13.99
CA ILE A 296 -4.97 -16.54 13.97
C ILE A 296 -4.00 -16.25 15.11
N ALA A 297 -3.65 -14.98 15.31
CA ALA A 297 -2.60 -14.59 16.26
C ALA A 297 -3.13 -13.99 17.57
N GLY A 298 -4.42 -13.68 17.64
CA GLY A 298 -5.05 -12.96 18.74
C GLY A 298 -5.25 -11.47 18.47
N THR A 299 -6.20 -10.87 19.17
CA THR A 299 -6.57 -9.45 18.97
C THR A 299 -5.44 -8.51 19.36
N GLU A 300 -4.76 -8.73 20.47
CA GLU A 300 -3.71 -7.85 20.98
C GLU A 300 -2.49 -7.77 20.04
N PRO A 301 -1.90 -8.89 19.56
CA PRO A 301 -0.84 -8.86 18.57
C PRO A 301 -1.24 -8.15 17.27
N ALA A 302 -2.47 -8.30 16.82
CA ALA A 302 -2.97 -7.61 15.63
C ALA A 302 -3.07 -6.09 15.85
N ILE A 303 -3.49 -5.64 17.03
CA ILE A 303 -3.53 -4.21 17.39
C ILE A 303 -2.13 -3.63 17.48
N THR A 304 -1.21 -4.29 18.20
CA THR A 304 0.16 -3.80 18.37
C THR A 304 0.94 -3.80 17.06
N LEU A 305 0.67 -4.74 16.16
CA LEU A 305 1.18 -4.71 14.78
C LEU A 305 0.76 -3.40 14.07
N LEU A 306 -0.54 -3.06 14.09
CA LEU A 306 -1.05 -1.84 13.46
C LEU A 306 -0.40 -0.58 14.04
N GLU A 307 -0.18 -0.54 15.36
CA GLU A 307 0.53 0.57 16.00
C GLU A 307 2.00 0.67 15.56
N LYS A 308 2.66 -0.46 15.33
CA LYS A 308 4.06 -0.49 14.88
C LYS A 308 4.24 -0.11 13.42
N ILE A 309 3.25 -0.33 12.57
CA ILE A 309 3.25 0.15 11.18
C ILE A 309 3.38 1.69 11.13
N GLU A 310 2.85 2.41 12.13
CA GLU A 310 2.98 3.87 12.23
C GLU A 310 4.42 4.35 12.51
N TYR A 311 5.36 3.44 12.80
CA TYR A 311 6.76 3.79 13.05
C TYR A 311 7.61 3.95 11.77
N GLY A 312 6.97 4.06 10.59
CA GLY A 312 7.66 4.27 9.31
C GLY A 312 8.62 5.47 9.34
N ARG A 313 8.28 6.55 10.05
CA ARG A 313 9.17 7.71 10.22
C ARG A 313 10.44 7.40 11.04
N LEU A 314 10.38 6.48 11.99
CA LEU A 314 11.57 6.03 12.71
C LEU A 314 12.46 5.20 11.81
N TYR A 315 11.87 4.44 10.90
CA TYR A 315 12.61 3.73 9.86
C TYR A 315 13.33 4.70 8.91
N GLU A 316 12.65 5.71 8.37
CA GLU A 316 13.26 6.78 7.55
C GLU A 316 14.41 7.47 8.29
N TYR A 317 14.22 7.79 9.56
CA TYR A 317 15.27 8.35 10.42
C TYR A 317 16.46 7.39 10.56
N SER A 318 16.20 6.09 10.76
CA SER A 318 17.24 5.06 10.89
C SER A 318 18.03 4.88 9.60
N ILE A 319 17.38 4.95 8.42
CA ILE A 319 18.05 4.95 7.11
C ILE A 319 18.99 6.14 7.02
N ARG A 320 18.48 7.36 7.29
CA ARG A 320 19.28 8.57 7.25
C ARG A 320 20.50 8.51 8.19
N LYS A 321 20.29 8.04 9.43
CA LYS A 321 21.34 7.90 10.44
C LYS A 321 22.41 6.90 9.98
N THR A 322 22.00 5.77 9.40
CA THR A 322 22.89 4.74 8.89
C THR A 322 23.66 5.22 7.65
N ALA A 323 22.98 5.88 6.70
CA ALA A 323 23.59 6.39 5.49
C ALA A 323 24.60 7.53 5.74
N LEU A 324 24.35 8.42 6.70
CA LEU A 324 25.20 9.57 7.00
C LEU A 324 26.30 9.27 8.03
N SER A 325 26.29 8.11 8.68
CA SER A 325 27.31 7.77 9.67
C SER A 325 28.65 7.44 9.01
N SER A 326 29.74 7.94 9.58
CA SER A 326 31.10 7.53 9.25
C SER A 326 31.43 6.11 9.71
N GLU A 327 30.69 5.58 10.67
CA GLU A 327 30.79 4.21 11.17
C GLU A 327 29.82 3.30 10.43
N LYS A 328 30.19 2.01 10.24
CA LYS A 328 29.29 1.02 9.67
C LYS A 328 28.20 0.65 10.70
N LEU A 329 27.10 1.43 10.72
CA LEU A 329 25.95 1.12 11.53
C LEU A 329 25.11 0.02 10.87
N ASN A 330 24.55 -0.87 11.69
CA ASN A 330 23.54 -1.82 11.23
C ASN A 330 22.15 -1.16 11.33
N LEU A 331 21.45 -1.05 10.21
CA LEU A 331 20.14 -0.42 10.09
C LEU A 331 19.10 -1.06 11.03
N TYR A 332 19.10 -2.38 11.13
CA TYR A 332 18.14 -3.14 11.94
C TYR A 332 18.36 -2.94 13.43
N HIS A 333 19.64 -2.91 13.85
CA HIS A 333 19.99 -2.57 15.23
C HIS A 333 19.59 -1.13 15.55
N CYS A 334 19.92 -0.18 14.67
CA CYS A 334 19.55 1.22 14.84
C CYS A 334 18.03 1.39 14.99
N LEU A 335 17.25 0.78 14.09
CA LEU A 335 15.79 0.83 14.14
C LEU A 335 15.21 0.21 15.42
N ASN A 336 15.70 -0.97 15.81
CA ASN A 336 15.25 -1.62 17.04
C ASN A 336 15.57 -0.80 18.29
N ASP A 337 16.74 -0.19 18.35
CA ASP A 337 17.13 0.68 19.46
C ASP A 337 16.24 1.92 19.54
N GLU A 338 15.97 2.59 18.43
CA GLU A 338 15.08 3.75 18.39
C GLU A 338 13.66 3.39 18.88
N ILE A 339 13.12 2.23 18.49
CA ILE A 339 11.78 1.78 18.89
C ILE A 339 11.74 1.34 20.36
N ASN A 340 12.77 0.62 20.83
CA ASN A 340 12.83 0.13 22.21
C ASN A 340 12.99 1.27 23.21
N HIS A 341 13.72 2.32 22.84
CA HIS A 341 13.92 3.51 23.68
C HIS A 341 12.83 4.58 23.50
N LEU A 342 11.81 4.31 22.65
CA LEU A 342 10.73 5.26 22.39
C LEU A 342 9.90 5.52 23.66
N PRO A 343 9.87 6.78 24.17
CA PRO A 343 9.12 7.12 25.37
C PRO A 343 7.62 6.83 25.22
N LYS A 344 6.96 6.51 26.33
CA LYS A 344 5.49 6.27 26.34
C LYS A 344 4.71 7.43 25.73
N ARG A 345 5.17 8.68 25.98
CA ARG A 345 4.55 9.88 25.40
C ARG A 345 4.66 9.93 23.88
N GLU A 346 5.79 9.51 23.29
CA GLU A 346 5.94 9.43 21.85
C GLU A 346 5.05 8.33 21.24
N LYS A 347 4.94 7.16 21.89
CA LYS A 347 3.96 6.15 21.50
C LYS A 347 2.54 6.73 21.52
N SER A 348 2.20 7.52 22.53
CA SER A 348 0.92 8.23 22.59
C SER A 348 0.76 9.26 21.48
N ARG A 349 1.86 9.93 21.07
CA ARG A 349 1.87 10.88 19.96
C ARG A 349 1.51 10.19 18.65
N TYR A 350 2.14 9.04 18.33
CA TYR A 350 1.82 8.26 17.13
C TYR A 350 0.35 7.83 17.12
N ARG A 351 -0.17 7.30 18.23
CA ARG A 351 -1.59 6.95 18.35
C ARG A 351 -2.51 8.15 18.13
N LYS A 352 -2.14 9.31 18.65
CA LYS A 352 -2.93 10.55 18.50
C LYS A 352 -2.88 11.10 17.07
N ILE A 353 -1.74 10.98 16.39
CA ILE A 353 -1.60 11.33 14.97
C ILE A 353 -2.53 10.41 14.15
N ALA A 354 -2.47 9.11 14.35
CA ALA A 354 -3.33 8.14 13.67
C ALA A 354 -4.83 8.40 13.94
N GLU A 355 -5.20 8.84 15.16
CA GLU A 355 -6.58 9.23 15.49
C GLU A 355 -7.06 10.47 14.71
N LEU A 356 -6.15 11.41 14.44
CA LEU A 356 -6.46 12.65 13.70
C LEU A 356 -6.34 12.48 12.19
N GLU A 357 -5.79 11.36 11.74
CA GLU A 357 -5.70 11.04 10.33
C GLU A 357 -7.10 10.91 9.73
N LYS A 358 -7.26 11.49 8.54
CA LYS A 358 -8.54 11.49 7.85
C LYS A 358 -8.54 10.44 6.75
N SER A 359 -9.62 9.72 6.62
CA SER A 359 -9.79 8.74 5.55
C SER A 359 -10.00 9.43 4.21
N LYS A 360 -9.18 9.09 3.21
CA LYS A 360 -9.28 9.54 1.82
C LYS A 360 -9.77 8.42 0.91
N VAL A 361 -10.38 8.79 -0.21
CA VAL A 361 -10.87 7.81 -1.20
C VAL A 361 -9.73 7.09 -1.91
N ASP A 362 -8.59 7.74 -2.05
CA ASP A 362 -7.39 7.20 -2.68
C ASP A 362 -6.53 6.33 -1.73
N ASP A 363 -6.82 6.33 -0.43
CA ASP A 363 -6.10 5.52 0.54
C ASP A 363 -6.33 4.02 0.29
N THR A 364 -5.27 3.27 0.29
CA THR A 364 -5.31 1.80 0.12
C THR A 364 -5.85 1.10 1.34
N HIS A 365 -5.55 1.63 2.53
CA HIS A 365 -5.97 1.09 3.82
C HIS A 365 -6.85 2.07 4.59
N PRO A 366 -7.79 1.60 5.45
CA PRO A 366 -8.45 2.46 6.41
C PRO A 366 -7.44 3.05 7.39
N PRO A 367 -7.70 4.24 7.98
CA PRO A 367 -6.87 4.79 9.02
C PRO A 367 -6.65 3.78 10.16
N THR A 368 -5.41 3.68 10.63
CA THR A 368 -5.00 2.74 11.70
C THR A 368 -5.90 2.84 12.92
N TYR A 369 -6.31 4.05 13.29
CA TYR A 369 -7.26 4.26 14.38
C TYR A 369 -8.61 3.52 14.19
N PHE A 370 -9.17 3.50 12.97
CA PHE A 370 -10.40 2.78 12.69
C PHE A 370 -10.20 1.26 12.71
N ARG A 371 -9.06 0.77 12.20
CA ARG A 371 -8.69 -0.65 12.23
C ARG A 371 -8.54 -1.14 13.67
N VAL A 372 -7.85 -0.37 14.51
CA VAL A 372 -7.70 -0.65 15.95
C VAL A 372 -9.06 -0.67 16.67
N LYS A 373 -9.93 0.33 16.45
CA LYS A 373 -11.28 0.35 17.00
C LYS A 373 -12.10 -0.87 16.58
N TYR A 374 -12.01 -1.25 15.32
CA TYR A 374 -12.69 -2.43 14.81
C TYR A 374 -12.20 -3.69 15.56
N LEU A 375 -10.91 -3.91 15.66
CA LEU A 375 -10.35 -5.05 16.37
C LEU A 375 -10.71 -5.05 17.86
N GLN A 376 -10.70 -3.88 18.52
CA GLN A 376 -11.14 -3.74 19.91
C GLN A 376 -12.61 -4.15 20.11
N SER A 377 -13.46 -3.94 19.11
CA SER A 377 -14.85 -4.41 19.15
C SER A 377 -14.96 -5.94 19.06
N LYS A 378 -13.88 -6.63 18.67
CA LYS A 378 -13.76 -8.09 18.51
C LYS A 378 -12.87 -8.74 19.59
N LYS A 379 -12.87 -8.18 20.81
CA LYS A 379 -11.99 -8.61 21.94
C LYS A 379 -12.05 -10.09 22.31
N HIS A 380 -13.10 -10.80 21.93
CA HIS A 380 -13.27 -12.22 22.20
C HIS A 380 -12.40 -13.16 21.35
N LEU A 381 -11.68 -12.61 20.35
CA LEU A 381 -10.79 -13.40 19.53
C LEU A 381 -9.53 -13.79 20.31
N GLN A 382 -9.43 -15.05 20.62
CA GLN A 382 -8.24 -15.63 21.25
C GLN A 382 -7.36 -16.28 20.19
N LYS A 383 -6.04 -16.30 20.41
CA LYS A 383 -5.11 -17.03 19.55
C LYS A 383 -5.49 -18.51 19.48
N LYS A 384 -5.46 -19.08 18.29
CA LYS A 384 -5.83 -20.49 18.09
C LYS A 384 -4.74 -21.47 18.52
N ALA A 385 -3.46 -21.07 18.44
CA ALA A 385 -2.33 -21.88 18.85
C ALA A 385 -1.21 -21.00 19.43
N ASP A 386 -0.47 -21.54 20.37
CA ASP A 386 0.74 -20.89 20.87
C ASP A 386 1.80 -20.80 19.78
N VAL A 387 2.63 -19.77 19.88
CA VAL A 387 3.72 -19.54 18.95
C VAL A 387 4.91 -20.42 19.33
N ASP A 388 5.39 -21.19 18.37
CA ASP A 388 6.65 -21.94 18.56
C ASP A 388 7.84 -21.00 18.44
N MET A 389 8.40 -20.60 19.59
CA MET A 389 9.55 -19.69 19.66
C MET A 389 10.82 -20.27 19.01
N ARG A 390 10.94 -21.60 18.88
CA ARG A 390 12.08 -22.23 18.20
C ARG A 390 11.98 -21.99 16.71
N GLN A 391 10.78 -22.18 16.14
CA GLN A 391 10.52 -21.88 14.73
C GLN A 391 10.82 -20.42 14.39
N PHE A 392 10.39 -19.46 15.23
CA PHE A 392 10.67 -18.04 14.98
C PHE A 392 12.15 -17.68 15.07
N LYS A 393 12.92 -18.32 15.94
CA LYS A 393 14.38 -18.17 15.95
C LYS A 393 15.02 -18.68 14.66
N SER A 394 14.56 -19.83 14.15
CA SER A 394 15.02 -20.37 12.87
C SER A 394 14.66 -19.46 11.69
N ILE A 395 13.43 -18.93 11.64
CA ILE A 395 13.03 -17.92 10.66
C ILE A 395 13.94 -16.68 10.72
N GLN A 396 14.25 -16.21 11.92
CA GLN A 396 15.13 -15.04 12.06
C GLN A 396 16.54 -15.33 11.52
N GLN A 397 17.07 -16.55 11.73
CA GLN A 397 18.36 -16.96 11.15
C GLN A 397 18.33 -17.04 9.62
N GLU A 398 17.24 -17.58 9.03
CA GLU A 398 17.06 -17.58 7.57
C GLU A 398 17.06 -16.18 7.00
N LEU A 399 16.33 -15.24 7.62
CA LEU A 399 16.17 -13.89 7.12
C LEU A 399 17.42 -13.01 7.34
N PHE A 400 18.19 -13.30 8.37
CA PHE A 400 19.42 -12.55 8.70
C PHE A 400 20.42 -12.49 7.55
N CYS A 401 20.52 -13.56 6.74
CA CYS A 401 21.41 -13.60 5.58
C CYS A 401 21.11 -12.51 4.54
N PHE A 402 19.88 -11.97 4.50
CA PHE A 402 19.44 -10.97 3.53
C PHE A 402 19.58 -9.53 4.05
N GLU A 403 19.75 -9.33 5.37
CA GLU A 403 19.76 -7.99 5.98
C GLU A 403 20.81 -7.06 5.39
N ASN A 404 22.04 -7.55 5.19
CA ASN A 404 23.12 -6.72 4.67
C ASN A 404 22.87 -6.28 3.21
N ALA A 405 22.36 -7.17 2.36
CA ALA A 405 22.06 -6.84 0.98
C ALA A 405 20.94 -5.79 0.89
N ILE A 406 19.89 -5.98 1.69
CA ILE A 406 18.75 -5.05 1.74
C ILE A 406 19.17 -3.70 2.33
N GLN A 407 19.98 -3.68 3.41
CA GLN A 407 20.51 -2.44 3.96
C GLN A 407 21.30 -1.66 2.91
N ASN A 408 22.18 -2.31 2.16
CA ASN A 408 22.97 -1.66 1.11
C ASN A 408 22.06 -1.06 0.03
N ALA A 409 21.07 -1.82 -0.46
CA ALA A 409 20.12 -1.32 -1.46
C ALA A 409 19.36 -0.08 -0.97
N VAL A 410 18.84 -0.10 0.28
CA VAL A 410 18.12 1.02 0.87
C VAL A 410 19.01 2.25 1.07
N THR A 411 20.28 2.05 1.47
CA THR A 411 21.22 3.18 1.65
C THR A 411 21.69 3.77 0.32
N GLU A 412 21.86 2.95 -0.71
CA GLU A 412 22.13 3.40 -2.08
C GLU A 412 20.96 4.19 -2.65
N GLU A 413 19.74 3.72 -2.47
CA GLU A 413 18.52 4.43 -2.85
C GLU A 413 18.41 5.79 -2.14
N TYR A 414 18.69 5.84 -0.83
CA TYR A 414 18.73 7.10 -0.09
C TYR A 414 19.68 8.12 -0.72
N TRP A 415 20.89 7.70 -1.09
CA TRP A 415 21.86 8.60 -1.72
C TRP A 415 21.42 9.03 -3.13
N TYR A 416 20.80 8.15 -3.89
CA TYR A 416 20.29 8.49 -5.23
C TYR A 416 19.27 9.65 -5.20
N TYR A 417 18.44 9.71 -4.17
CA TYR A 417 17.44 10.78 -4.04
C TYR A 417 17.95 12.03 -3.30
N HIS A 418 19.09 11.99 -2.63
CA HIS A 418 19.59 13.08 -1.78
C HIS A 418 20.98 13.59 -2.20
N SER A 419 21.57 13.05 -3.25
CA SER A 419 22.76 13.57 -3.94
C SER A 419 22.36 14.49 -5.09
#